data_a63678582c803d62676ca1741fd65d04
#
_entry.id   a63678582c803d62676ca1741fd65d04
#
_cell.length_a   1.000
_cell.length_b   1.000
_cell.length_c   1.000
_cell.angle_alpha   90.00
_cell.angle_beta   90.00
_cell.angle_gamma   90.00
#
_symmetry.space_group_name_H-M   'P 1'
#
loop_
_entity.id
_entity.type
_entity.pdbx_description
1 polymer ?
#
loop_
_entity_poly.entity_id
_entity_poly.type
_entity_poly.pdbx_seq_one_letter_code
_entity_poly.pdbx_strand_id
1 'polypeptide(L)' 'MEVDVDKLKRLREEMVLSQRELARMADLAYGTVWRIENGHPQARTGTIRKLAGALGVEPKELLRRGE' A
#
# COMPACT_ATOMS: atom_id res chain seq x y z
N MET A 1 -1.53 -3.23 11.61
CA MET A 1 -2.49 -3.85 10.69
C MET A 1 -1.71 -4.47 9.55
N GLU A 2 -2.13 -5.63 9.09
CA GLU A 2 -1.41 -6.33 8.03
C GLU A 2 -1.99 -5.99 6.67
N VAL A 3 -1.12 -5.56 5.75
CA VAL A 3 -1.52 -5.24 4.38
C VAL A 3 -1.58 -6.51 3.55
N ASP A 4 -2.60 -6.61 2.70
CA ASP A 4 -2.65 -7.64 1.66
C ASP A 4 -1.69 -7.21 0.55
N VAL A 5 -0.47 -7.74 0.60
CA VAL A 5 0.61 -7.32 -0.29
C VAL A 5 0.29 -7.60 -1.75
N ASP A 6 -0.30 -8.76 -2.04
CA ASP A 6 -0.64 -9.11 -3.42
C ASP A 6 -1.64 -8.12 -4.00
N LYS A 7 -2.63 -7.73 -3.20
CA LYS A 7 -3.62 -6.75 -3.64
C LYS A 7 -2.98 -5.39 -3.86
N LEU A 8 -2.12 -4.97 -2.92
CA LEU A 8 -1.43 -3.69 -3.04
C LEU A 8 -0.60 -3.63 -4.32
N LYS A 9 0.19 -4.67 -4.58
CA LYS A 9 1.02 -4.73 -5.79
C LYS A 9 0.16 -4.68 -7.05
N ARG A 10 -0.93 -5.45 -7.06
CA ARG A 10 -1.81 -5.52 -8.23
C ARG A 10 -2.42 -4.16 -8.52
N LEU A 11 -2.93 -3.48 -7.49
CA LEU A 11 -3.52 -2.16 -7.68
C LEU A 11 -2.49 -1.14 -8.17
N ARG A 12 -1.29 -1.20 -7.61
CA ARG A 12 -0.20 -0.33 -8.04
C ARG A 12 0.15 -0.57 -9.51
N GLU A 13 0.29 -1.83 -9.88
CA GLU A 13 0.66 -2.20 -11.25
C GLU A 13 -0.43 -1.88 -12.25
N GLU A 14 -1.70 -2.02 -11.86
CA GLU A 14 -2.82 -1.64 -12.72
C GLU A 14 -2.80 -0.15 -13.04
N MET A 15 -2.28 0.66 -12.13
CA MET A 15 -2.13 2.10 -12.37
C MET A 15 -0.79 2.43 -13.03
N VAL A 16 0.00 1.41 -13.35
CA VAL A 16 1.32 1.56 -13.98
C VAL A 16 2.23 2.46 -13.13
N LEU A 17 2.20 2.26 -11.82
CA LEU A 17 3.02 3.05 -10.89
C LEU A 17 4.20 2.21 -10.40
N SER A 18 5.37 2.85 -10.33
CA SER A 18 6.50 2.27 -9.60
C SER A 18 6.25 2.41 -8.10
N GLN A 19 7.05 1.69 -7.30
CA GLN A 19 6.99 1.85 -5.84
C GLN A 19 7.29 3.29 -5.42
N ARG A 20 8.24 3.93 -6.09
CA ARG A 20 8.58 5.33 -5.80
C ARG A 20 7.44 6.27 -6.12
N GLU A 21 6.78 6.04 -7.25
CA GLU A 21 5.66 6.86 -7.64
C GLU A 21 4.49 6.71 -6.68
N LEU A 22 4.19 5.48 -6.27
CA LEU A 22 3.14 5.25 -5.29
C LEU A 22 3.48 5.96 -3.97
N ALA A 23 4.71 5.85 -3.51
CA ALA A 23 5.13 6.50 -2.27
C ALA A 23 4.94 8.01 -2.36
N ARG A 24 5.33 8.60 -3.49
CA ARG A 24 5.16 10.04 -3.69
C ARG A 24 3.70 10.43 -3.66
N MET A 25 2.86 9.69 -4.39
CA MET A 25 1.43 9.98 -4.44
C MET A 25 0.76 9.83 -3.07
N ALA A 26 1.23 8.87 -2.29
CA ALA A 26 0.67 8.59 -0.97
C ALA A 26 1.31 9.44 0.14
N ASP A 27 2.26 10.30 -0.20
CA ASP A 27 3.00 11.11 0.77
C ASP A 27 3.68 10.22 1.81
N LEU A 28 4.36 9.19 1.34
CA LEU A 28 5.10 8.24 2.15
C LEU A 28 6.55 8.17 1.70
N ALA A 29 7.43 7.77 2.61
CA ALA A 29 8.80 7.47 2.24
C ALA A 29 8.82 6.22 1.33
N TYR A 30 9.69 6.22 0.35
CA TYR A 30 9.85 5.06 -0.53
C TYR A 30 10.09 3.78 0.26
N GLY A 31 10.95 3.85 1.28
CA GLY A 31 11.26 2.69 2.09
C GLY A 31 10.04 2.06 2.78
N THR A 32 9.02 2.87 3.07
CA THR A 32 7.79 2.35 3.66
C THR A 32 7.07 1.44 2.67
N VAL A 33 6.93 1.86 1.42
CA VAL A 33 6.28 1.05 0.39
C VAL A 33 7.13 -0.20 0.11
N TRP A 34 8.46 -0.01 -0.02
CA TRP A 34 9.36 -1.13 -0.28
C TRP A 34 9.25 -2.21 0.80
N ARG A 35 9.27 -1.81 2.08
CA ARG A 35 9.20 -2.78 3.16
C ARG A 35 7.89 -3.55 3.16
N ILE A 36 6.78 -2.85 2.94
CA ILE A 36 5.48 -3.50 2.91
C ILE A 36 5.44 -4.56 1.81
N GLU A 37 5.96 -4.24 0.64
CA GLU A 37 5.94 -5.16 -0.49
C GLU A 37 6.99 -6.26 -0.41
N ASN A 38 7.98 -6.12 0.48
CA ASN A 38 9.11 -7.03 0.55
C ASN A 38 9.25 -7.75 1.89
N GLY A 39 8.14 -8.16 2.48
CA GLY A 39 8.17 -9.06 3.62
C GLY A 39 7.86 -8.42 4.97
N HIS A 40 7.54 -7.13 5.01
CA HIS A 40 7.19 -6.45 6.25
C HIS A 40 5.84 -5.77 6.09
N PRO A 41 4.74 -6.53 5.98
CA PRO A 41 3.44 -5.98 5.58
C PRO A 41 2.70 -5.25 6.69
N GLN A 42 3.29 -5.09 7.86
CA GLN A 42 2.63 -4.35 8.93
C GLN A 42 2.68 -2.85 8.65
N ALA A 43 1.54 -2.19 8.80
CA ALA A 43 1.45 -0.76 8.57
C ALA A 43 0.49 -0.12 9.57
N ARG A 44 0.75 1.15 9.86
CA ARG A 44 -0.12 1.92 10.73
C ARG A 44 -1.37 2.35 9.96
N THR A 45 -2.43 2.65 10.70
CA THR A 45 -3.68 3.11 10.13
C THR A 45 -3.49 4.27 9.16
N GLY A 46 -2.67 5.26 9.55
CA GLY A 46 -2.41 6.41 8.68
C GLY A 46 -1.74 6.03 7.38
N THR A 47 -0.79 5.09 7.41
CA THR A 47 -0.11 4.60 6.21
C THR A 47 -1.12 3.93 5.28
N ILE A 48 -1.99 3.10 5.84
CA ILE A 48 -3.00 2.39 5.05
C ILE A 48 -3.96 3.39 4.38
N ARG A 49 -4.38 4.42 5.11
CA ARG A 49 -5.25 5.46 4.54
C ARG A 49 -4.58 6.21 3.40
N LYS A 50 -3.28 6.53 3.56
CA LYS A 50 -2.53 7.23 2.51
C LYS A 50 -2.41 6.38 1.26
N LEU A 51 -2.10 5.09 1.42
CA LEU A 51 -2.01 4.18 0.29
C LEU A 51 -3.36 4.03 -0.40
N ALA A 52 -4.42 3.85 0.37
CA ALA A 52 -5.77 3.70 -0.19
C ALA A 52 -6.18 4.95 -0.96
N GLY A 53 -5.89 6.13 -0.41
CA GLY A 53 -6.19 7.38 -1.10
C GLY A 53 -5.47 7.51 -2.42
N ALA A 54 -4.19 7.14 -2.45
CA ALA A 54 -3.39 7.19 -3.67
C ALA A 54 -3.90 6.20 -4.72
N LEU A 55 -4.39 5.04 -4.29
CA LEU A 55 -4.87 3.99 -5.18
C LEU A 55 -6.36 4.09 -5.52
N GLY A 56 -7.07 5.03 -4.88
CA GLY A 56 -8.49 5.22 -5.15
C GLY A 56 -9.38 4.12 -4.63
N VAL A 57 -9.00 3.46 -3.54
CA VAL A 57 -9.78 2.38 -2.95
C VAL A 57 -10.07 2.68 -1.48
N GLU A 58 -10.99 1.91 -0.91
CA GLU A 58 -11.27 2.00 0.52
C GLU A 58 -10.10 1.40 1.31
N PRO A 59 -9.75 1.97 2.47
CA PRO A 59 -8.63 1.43 3.26
C PRO A 59 -8.79 -0.05 3.59
N LYS A 60 -10.00 -0.51 3.87
CA LYS A 60 -10.23 -1.91 4.22
C LYS A 60 -9.88 -2.86 3.08
N GLU A 61 -9.89 -2.38 1.84
CA GLU A 61 -9.55 -3.22 0.69
C GLU A 61 -8.07 -3.58 0.68
N LEU A 62 -7.23 -2.83 1.38
CA LEU A 62 -5.81 -3.11 1.47
C LEU A 62 -5.44 -4.04 2.62
N LEU A 63 -6.40 -4.40 3.46
CA LEU A 63 -6.12 -5.24 4.61
C LEU A 63 -6.25 -6.71 4.24
N ARG A 64 -5.37 -7.51 4.83
CA ARG A 64 -5.39 -8.94 4.61
C ARG A 64 -6.66 -9.54 5.20
N ARG A 65 -7.33 -10.40 4.44
CA ARG A 65 -8.55 -11.05 4.90
C ARG A 65 -8.25 -12.07 5.98
N GLY A 66 -9.21 -12.21 6.91
CA GLY A 66 -9.08 -13.15 8.01
C GLY A 66 -8.40 -12.57 9.23
N GLU A 67 -8.08 -11.31 9.20
CA GLU A 67 -7.49 -10.60 10.34
C GLU A 67 -8.56 -10.06 11.28
#